data_d03178bfde9c16ef38032c683396f1a3
#
_entry.id   d03178bfde9c16ef38032c683396f1a3
#
_cell.length_a   1.000
_cell.length_b   1.000
_cell.length_c   1.000
_cell.angle_alpha   90.00
_cell.angle_beta   90.00
_cell.angle_gamma   90.00
#
_symmetry.space_group_name_H-M   'P 1'
#
loop_
_entity.id
_entity.type
_entity.pdbx_description
1 polymer ?
#
loop_
_entity_poly.entity_id
_entity_poly.type
_entity_poly.pdbx_seq_one_letter_code
_entity_poly.pdbx_strand_id
1 'polypeptide(L)'
;YKSPSCVTHRRPTSEGVFYLLYIIMTQISELGEFGLIHHLTDKFENKNASTIKGVGDDCAVLSYPDKQVLVTSDMLMEGIHFDLVYTPLKHLGYKAAQVNFSDVYAMNGTPRQLVVSMALGRRFSVENVEEIYEGLRLACERHQVDLVGGDTCSSVTGLALSLTCIGEASA
;
A
#
# COMPACT_ATOMS: atom_id res chain seq x y z
N TYR A 1 41.33 50.34 -32.76
CA TYR A 1 41.19 49.84 -31.37
C TYR A 1 39.74 49.48 -31.09
N LYS A 2 39.41 48.19 -31.09
CA LYS A 2 38.11 47.66 -30.66
C LYS A 2 38.23 47.19 -29.22
N SER A 3 37.44 47.76 -28.32
CA SER A 3 37.31 47.35 -26.93
C SER A 3 36.59 46.00 -26.82
N PRO A 4 36.91 45.10 -25.87
CA PRO A 4 36.26 43.83 -25.69
C PRO A 4 34.90 44.04 -24.99
N SER A 5 33.86 43.42 -25.56
CA SER A 5 32.53 43.37 -25.03
C SER A 5 32.49 42.60 -23.71
N CYS A 6 31.98 43.25 -22.69
CA CYS A 6 31.72 42.66 -21.37
C CYS A 6 30.66 41.58 -21.47
N VAL A 7 31.05 40.30 -21.33
CA VAL A 7 30.12 39.17 -21.17
C VAL A 7 29.61 39.18 -19.76
N THR A 8 28.39 39.67 -19.56
CA THR A 8 27.72 39.59 -18.28
C THR A 8 27.30 38.16 -18.03
N HIS A 9 28.03 37.45 -17.16
CA HIS A 9 27.57 36.17 -16.59
C HIS A 9 26.35 36.44 -15.71
N ARG A 10 25.16 36.21 -16.25
CA ARG A 10 23.95 36.12 -15.42
C ARG A 10 24.07 34.88 -14.54
N ARG A 11 24.06 35.10 -13.22
CA ARG A 11 23.90 33.97 -12.26
C ARG A 11 22.54 33.33 -12.52
N PRO A 12 22.45 32.00 -12.54
CA PRO A 12 21.16 31.33 -12.67
C PRO A 12 20.25 31.76 -11.53
N THR A 13 19.01 32.14 -11.84
CA THR A 13 17.97 32.42 -10.85
C THR A 13 17.62 31.14 -10.10
N SER A 14 17.19 31.27 -8.85
CA SER A 14 16.79 30.13 -8.02
C SER A 14 15.78 29.19 -8.73
N GLU A 15 14.91 29.74 -9.56
CA GLU A 15 13.98 28.99 -10.40
C GLU A 15 14.66 28.12 -11.46
N GLY A 16 15.74 28.63 -12.07
CA GLY A 16 16.52 27.86 -13.06
C GLY A 16 17.26 26.67 -12.44
N VAL A 17 17.74 26.82 -11.19
CA VAL A 17 18.39 25.74 -10.43
C VAL A 17 17.38 24.67 -10.03
N PHE A 18 16.18 25.06 -9.61
CA PHE A 18 15.10 24.13 -9.29
C PHE A 18 14.64 23.34 -10.52
N TYR A 19 14.50 23.98 -11.67
CA TYR A 19 14.12 23.32 -12.92
C TYR A 19 15.20 22.35 -13.41
N LEU A 20 16.48 22.70 -13.26
CA LEU A 20 17.60 21.83 -13.63
C LEU A 20 17.70 20.61 -12.71
N LEU A 21 17.44 20.76 -11.40
CA LEU A 21 17.37 19.65 -10.44
C LEU A 21 16.20 18.71 -10.75
N TYR A 22 15.05 19.24 -11.17
CA TYR A 22 13.89 18.44 -11.57
C TYR A 22 14.16 17.55 -12.80
N ILE A 23 14.99 18.05 -13.76
CA ILE A 23 15.38 17.30 -14.97
C ILE A 23 16.38 16.17 -14.66
N ILE A 24 17.16 16.28 -13.57
CA ILE A 24 18.18 15.28 -13.19
C ILE A 24 17.60 14.18 -12.30
N MET A 25 16.42 14.39 -11.69
CA MET A 25 15.79 13.40 -10.83
C MET A 25 14.98 12.39 -11.67
N THR A 26 15.27 11.10 -11.50
CA THR A 26 14.48 10.03 -12.10
C THR A 26 13.04 10.11 -11.59
N GLN A 27 12.09 10.20 -12.51
CA GLN A 27 10.67 10.27 -12.14
C GLN A 27 10.16 8.87 -11.78
N ILE A 28 9.33 8.77 -10.76
CA ILE A 28 8.71 7.50 -10.35
C ILE A 28 7.97 6.85 -11.51
N SER A 29 7.33 7.66 -12.37
CA SER A 29 6.63 7.18 -13.56
C SER A 29 7.53 6.46 -14.59
N GLU A 30 8.85 6.72 -14.58
CA GLU A 30 9.81 6.06 -15.47
C GLU A 30 10.11 4.61 -15.02
N LEU A 31 10.05 4.37 -13.72
CA LEU A 31 10.28 3.05 -13.12
C LEU A 31 9.01 2.19 -13.11
N GLY A 32 7.85 2.83 -13.01
CA GLY A 32 6.60 2.13 -12.70
C GLY A 32 6.60 1.56 -11.28
N GLU A 33 5.51 0.89 -10.91
CA GLU A 33 5.34 0.35 -9.55
C GLU A 33 6.40 -0.72 -9.22
N PHE A 34 6.49 -1.77 -10.02
CA PHE A 34 7.43 -2.87 -9.78
C PHE A 34 8.89 -2.44 -9.87
N GLY A 35 9.22 -1.53 -10.81
CA GLY A 35 10.56 -0.99 -10.93
C GLY A 35 10.97 -0.16 -9.70
N LEU A 36 10.05 0.62 -9.16
CA LEU A 36 10.26 1.39 -7.92
C LEU A 36 10.45 0.46 -6.72
N ILE A 37 9.59 -0.54 -6.54
CA ILE A 37 9.69 -1.52 -5.46
C ILE A 37 11.06 -2.22 -5.52
N HIS A 38 11.44 -2.74 -6.68
CA HIS A 38 12.74 -3.39 -6.87
C HIS A 38 13.90 -2.46 -6.51
N HIS A 39 13.89 -1.22 -7.03
CA HIS A 39 14.93 -0.22 -6.77
C HIS A 39 15.07 0.10 -5.26
N LEU A 40 13.97 0.20 -4.53
CA LEU A 40 13.97 0.52 -3.11
C LEU A 40 14.39 -0.68 -2.23
N THR A 41 14.09 -1.89 -2.65
CA THR A 41 14.30 -3.10 -1.85
C THR A 41 15.55 -3.90 -2.22
N ASP A 42 16.23 -3.57 -3.30
CA ASP A 42 17.44 -4.25 -3.83
C ASP A 42 18.55 -4.46 -2.78
N LYS A 43 18.68 -3.53 -1.82
CA LYS A 43 19.69 -3.58 -0.76
C LYS A 43 19.24 -4.29 0.52
N PHE A 44 17.99 -4.76 0.56
CA PHE A 44 17.46 -5.47 1.72
C PHE A 44 17.66 -6.97 1.55
N GLU A 45 18.48 -7.56 2.42
CA GLU A 45 18.75 -9.00 2.45
C GLU A 45 17.87 -9.67 3.51
N ASN A 46 17.25 -10.79 3.15
CA ASN A 46 16.55 -11.63 4.10
C ASN A 46 17.55 -12.33 5.02
N LYS A 47 17.53 -12.01 6.31
CA LYS A 47 18.48 -12.53 7.31
C LYS A 47 17.92 -13.67 8.16
N ASN A 48 16.59 -13.84 8.12
CA ASN A 48 15.93 -14.86 8.93
C ASN A 48 15.66 -16.11 8.10
N ALA A 49 16.06 -17.26 8.62
CA ALA A 49 15.85 -18.56 7.96
C ALA A 49 14.37 -18.89 7.75
N SER A 50 13.47 -18.28 8.54
CA SER A 50 12.02 -18.41 8.35
C SER A 50 11.47 -17.63 7.16
N THR A 51 12.21 -16.69 6.59
CA THR A 51 11.79 -15.96 5.38
C THR A 51 12.18 -16.75 4.14
N ILE A 52 11.24 -17.51 3.59
CA ILE A 52 11.47 -18.30 2.37
C ILE A 52 11.38 -17.41 1.14
N LYS A 53 10.40 -16.51 1.11
CA LYS A 53 10.19 -15.54 0.04
C LYS A 53 9.81 -14.19 0.64
N GLY A 54 10.57 -13.17 0.32
CA GLY A 54 10.29 -11.80 0.74
C GLY A 54 9.57 -11.04 -0.38
N VAL A 55 10.02 -9.80 -0.66
CA VAL A 55 9.45 -8.93 -1.69
C VAL A 55 9.55 -9.56 -3.07
N GLY A 56 8.49 -9.42 -3.90
CA GLY A 56 8.50 -9.77 -5.33
C GLY A 56 7.43 -10.78 -5.77
N ASP A 57 6.40 -10.99 -4.96
CA ASP A 57 5.22 -11.81 -5.31
C ASP A 57 3.99 -11.31 -4.55
N ASP A 58 2.80 -11.88 -4.79
CA ASP A 58 1.54 -11.50 -4.17
C ASP A 58 1.58 -11.58 -2.63
N CYS A 59 2.33 -12.54 -2.08
CA CYS A 59 2.54 -12.66 -0.64
C CYS A 59 4.01 -12.92 -0.30
N ALA A 60 4.45 -12.47 0.88
CA ALA A 60 5.64 -13.03 1.51
C ALA A 60 5.35 -14.47 1.99
N VAL A 61 6.36 -15.36 1.91
CA VAL A 61 6.26 -16.74 2.40
C VAL A 61 7.20 -16.90 3.59
N LEU A 62 6.60 -17.19 4.74
CA LEU A 62 7.33 -17.45 5.97
C LEU A 62 7.13 -18.89 6.38
N SER A 63 8.22 -19.60 6.64
CA SER A 63 8.21 -21.01 7.07
C SER A 63 8.39 -21.10 8.59
N TYR A 64 7.46 -21.77 9.21
CA TYR A 64 7.52 -22.16 10.61
C TYR A 64 7.39 -23.68 10.69
N PRO A 65 7.74 -24.34 11.82
CA PRO A 65 7.53 -25.77 11.95
C PRO A 65 6.11 -26.16 11.56
N ASP A 66 5.98 -27.07 10.61
CA ASP A 66 4.74 -27.66 10.10
C ASP A 66 3.83 -26.77 9.22
N LYS A 67 4.21 -25.51 8.93
CA LYS A 67 3.38 -24.59 8.11
C LYS A 67 4.22 -23.59 7.33
N GLN A 68 3.66 -23.11 6.21
CA GLN A 68 4.06 -21.87 5.58
C GLN A 68 3.05 -20.78 5.91
N VAL A 69 3.52 -19.63 6.37
CA VAL A 69 2.69 -18.47 6.64
C VAL A 69 2.80 -17.52 5.46
N LEU A 70 1.66 -17.12 4.94
CA LEU A 70 1.51 -16.15 3.86
C LEU A 70 1.13 -14.82 4.49
N VAL A 71 1.75 -13.73 4.05
CA VAL A 71 1.44 -12.38 4.52
C VAL A 71 1.35 -11.45 3.33
N THR A 72 0.21 -10.78 3.19
CA THR A 72 -0.01 -9.73 2.19
C THR A 72 -0.56 -8.48 2.83
N SER A 73 -0.38 -7.33 2.20
CA SER A 73 -0.91 -6.05 2.66
C SER A 73 -1.24 -5.14 1.50
N ASP A 74 -2.49 -4.70 1.44
CA ASP A 74 -3.00 -3.74 0.46
C ASP A 74 -3.42 -2.43 1.09
N MET A 75 -3.34 -1.37 0.29
CA MET A 75 -3.83 -0.06 0.67
C MET A 75 -4.85 0.47 -0.35
N LEU A 76 -6.02 0.86 0.13
CA LEU A 76 -7.06 1.50 -0.66
C LEU A 76 -7.19 2.97 -0.28
N MET A 77 -7.05 3.85 -1.26
CA MET A 77 -7.11 5.31 -1.09
C MET A 77 -8.33 5.88 -1.80
N GLU A 78 -9.05 6.75 -1.10
CA GLU A 78 -10.14 7.54 -1.69
C GLU A 78 -9.64 8.38 -2.87
N GLY A 79 -10.43 8.42 -3.94
CA GLY A 79 -10.09 9.11 -5.18
C GLY A 79 -9.12 8.35 -6.10
N ILE A 80 -8.54 7.23 -5.64
CA ILE A 80 -7.67 6.34 -6.42
C ILE A 80 -8.31 4.97 -6.62
N HIS A 81 -8.61 4.27 -5.53
CA HIS A 81 -9.12 2.89 -5.57
C HIS A 81 -10.64 2.81 -5.43
N PHE A 82 -11.26 3.88 -4.95
CA PHE A 82 -12.71 4.04 -4.80
C PHE A 82 -13.09 5.51 -4.74
N ASP A 83 -14.37 5.79 -5.04
CA ASP A 83 -14.97 7.11 -4.89
C ASP A 83 -16.26 6.96 -4.08
N LEU A 84 -16.37 7.71 -2.99
CA LEU A 84 -17.52 7.65 -2.07
C LEU A 84 -18.79 8.28 -2.64
N VAL A 85 -18.72 8.95 -3.80
CA VAL A 85 -19.91 9.45 -4.50
C VAL A 85 -20.82 8.30 -4.95
N TYR A 86 -20.22 7.14 -5.30
CA TYR A 86 -20.95 5.97 -5.81
C TYR A 86 -20.59 4.64 -5.14
N THR A 87 -19.60 4.62 -4.25
CA THR A 87 -19.20 3.39 -3.54
C THR A 87 -19.81 3.36 -2.16
N PRO A 88 -20.81 2.50 -1.88
CA PRO A 88 -21.34 2.33 -0.52
C PRO A 88 -20.27 1.86 0.44
N LEU A 89 -20.23 2.41 1.65
CA LEU A 89 -19.20 2.11 2.65
C LEU A 89 -19.14 0.63 3.03
N LYS A 90 -20.28 -0.04 3.12
CA LYS A 90 -20.36 -1.48 3.36
C LYS A 90 -19.69 -2.29 2.23
N HIS A 91 -19.93 -1.90 0.97
CA HIS A 91 -19.27 -2.56 -0.16
C HIS A 91 -17.77 -2.30 -0.20
N LEU A 92 -17.35 -1.09 0.20
CA LEU A 92 -15.94 -0.75 0.33
C LEU A 92 -15.25 -1.64 1.37
N GLY A 93 -15.83 -1.80 2.56
CA GLY A 93 -15.30 -2.70 3.59
C GLY A 93 -15.16 -4.14 3.10
N TYR A 94 -16.20 -4.67 2.43
CA TYR A 94 -16.17 -6.00 1.84
C TYR A 94 -15.06 -6.13 0.79
N LYS A 95 -14.96 -5.17 -0.14
CA LYS A 95 -13.90 -5.12 -1.17
C LYS A 95 -12.52 -5.10 -0.53
N ALA A 96 -12.30 -4.26 0.49
CA ALA A 96 -11.00 -4.11 1.14
C ALA A 96 -10.50 -5.43 1.75
N ALA A 97 -11.37 -6.24 2.34
CA ALA A 97 -11.01 -7.57 2.79
C ALA A 97 -10.74 -8.53 1.62
N GLN A 98 -11.59 -8.49 0.58
CA GLN A 98 -11.50 -9.43 -0.55
C GLN A 98 -10.21 -9.27 -1.36
N VAL A 99 -9.67 -8.06 -1.57
CA VAL A 99 -8.41 -7.87 -2.30
C VAL A 99 -7.27 -8.58 -1.58
N ASN A 100 -7.17 -8.48 -0.26
CA ASN A 100 -6.17 -9.18 0.54
C ASN A 100 -6.38 -10.71 0.55
N PHE A 101 -7.63 -11.17 0.62
CA PHE A 101 -7.90 -12.61 0.58
C PHE A 101 -7.55 -13.22 -0.78
N SER A 102 -7.72 -12.45 -1.87
CA SER A 102 -7.38 -12.90 -3.21
C SER A 102 -5.89 -13.21 -3.37
N ASP A 103 -5.00 -12.42 -2.76
CA ASP A 103 -3.56 -12.65 -2.81
C ASP A 103 -3.17 -13.95 -2.10
N VAL A 104 -3.76 -14.20 -0.94
CA VAL A 104 -3.55 -15.46 -0.22
C VAL A 104 -4.03 -16.65 -1.04
N TYR A 105 -5.20 -16.52 -1.70
CA TYR A 105 -5.72 -17.57 -2.58
C TYR A 105 -4.85 -17.75 -3.84
N ALA A 106 -4.30 -16.66 -4.41
CA ALA A 106 -3.38 -16.73 -5.55
C ALA A 106 -2.12 -17.57 -5.23
N MET A 107 -1.69 -17.55 -3.97
CA MET A 107 -0.59 -18.38 -3.46
C MET A 107 -1.03 -19.78 -2.98
N ASN A 108 -2.21 -20.23 -3.40
CA ASN A 108 -2.80 -21.52 -3.00
C ASN A 108 -2.93 -21.70 -1.47
N GLY A 109 -3.08 -20.60 -0.75
CA GLY A 109 -3.22 -20.57 0.70
C GLY A 109 -4.66 -20.38 1.16
N THR A 110 -4.83 -20.39 2.47
CA THR A 110 -6.10 -20.11 3.14
C THR A 110 -5.94 -18.91 4.06
N PRO A 111 -6.68 -17.80 3.84
CA PRO A 111 -6.64 -16.65 4.74
C PRO A 111 -7.15 -17.04 6.13
N ARG A 112 -6.51 -16.51 7.19
CA ARG A 112 -6.84 -16.86 8.57
C ARG A 112 -7.09 -15.64 9.44
N GLN A 113 -6.26 -14.63 9.37
CA GLN A 113 -6.37 -13.43 10.19
C GLN A 113 -6.29 -12.17 9.32
N LEU A 114 -6.95 -11.12 9.78
CA LEU A 114 -6.97 -9.80 9.16
C LEU A 114 -6.63 -8.72 10.18
N VAL A 115 -5.76 -7.81 9.79
CA VAL A 115 -5.44 -6.58 10.53
C VAL A 115 -5.90 -5.39 9.68
N VAL A 116 -6.58 -4.40 10.28
CA VAL A 116 -7.16 -3.26 9.57
C VAL A 116 -6.63 -1.96 10.14
N SER A 117 -5.86 -1.22 9.35
CA SER A 117 -5.44 0.14 9.68
C SER A 117 -6.24 1.14 8.85
N MET A 118 -6.73 2.21 9.48
CA MET A 118 -7.65 3.15 8.86
C MET A 118 -7.28 4.60 9.19
N ALA A 119 -7.24 5.46 8.17
CA ALA A 119 -7.07 6.89 8.34
C ALA A 119 -8.36 7.62 7.92
N LEU A 120 -8.99 8.32 8.87
CA LEU A 120 -10.31 8.92 8.73
C LEU A 120 -10.26 10.45 8.67
N GLY A 121 -10.87 11.03 7.63
CA GLY A 121 -11.13 12.44 7.56
C GLY A 121 -12.24 12.88 8.53
N ARG A 122 -12.26 14.18 8.90
CA ARG A 122 -13.22 14.75 9.87
C ARG A 122 -14.71 14.63 9.48
N ARG A 123 -15.02 14.32 8.24
CA ARG A 123 -16.39 14.16 7.73
C ARG A 123 -17.05 12.82 8.08
N PHE A 124 -16.26 11.85 8.55
CA PHE A 124 -16.77 10.52 8.88
C PHE A 124 -17.39 10.52 10.28
N SER A 125 -18.60 9.98 10.38
CA SER A 125 -19.25 9.69 11.64
C SER A 125 -18.97 8.24 12.09
N VAL A 126 -19.38 7.90 13.29
CA VAL A 126 -19.29 6.53 13.81
C VAL A 126 -20.08 5.57 12.92
N GLU A 127 -21.28 5.96 12.50
CA GLU A 127 -22.15 5.14 11.65
C GLU A 127 -21.50 4.84 10.28
N ASN A 128 -20.73 5.79 9.73
CA ASN A 128 -19.98 5.55 8.50
C ASN A 128 -18.91 4.48 8.69
N VAL A 129 -18.22 4.50 9.82
CA VAL A 129 -17.21 3.49 10.16
C VAL A 129 -17.87 2.15 10.42
N GLU A 130 -19.00 2.11 11.11
CA GLU A 130 -19.79 0.89 11.34
C GLU A 130 -20.21 0.23 10.03
N GLU A 131 -20.61 0.99 9.00
CA GLU A 131 -20.91 0.43 7.67
C GLU A 131 -19.68 -0.23 7.02
N ILE A 132 -18.51 0.40 7.12
CA ILE A 132 -17.27 -0.21 6.62
C ILE A 132 -16.99 -1.53 7.34
N TYR A 133 -17.08 -1.52 8.69
CA TYR A 133 -16.84 -2.70 9.51
C TYR A 133 -17.89 -3.81 9.28
N GLU A 134 -19.13 -3.44 8.98
CA GLU A 134 -20.16 -4.42 8.59
C GLU A 134 -19.78 -5.14 7.28
N GLY A 135 -19.19 -4.42 6.31
CA GLY A 135 -18.65 -5.01 5.09
C GLY A 135 -17.47 -5.96 5.37
N LEU A 136 -16.53 -5.51 6.21
CA LEU A 136 -15.40 -6.32 6.66
C LEU A 136 -15.89 -7.60 7.37
N ARG A 137 -16.86 -7.47 8.31
CA ARG A 137 -17.44 -8.59 9.06
C ARG A 137 -18.04 -9.63 8.14
N LEU A 138 -18.84 -9.23 7.15
CA LEU A 138 -19.42 -10.15 6.17
C LEU A 138 -18.38 -10.90 5.36
N ALA A 139 -17.29 -10.23 4.95
CA ALA A 139 -16.20 -10.87 4.25
C ALA A 139 -15.49 -11.90 5.17
N CYS A 140 -15.16 -11.49 6.38
CA CYS A 140 -14.51 -12.33 7.38
C CYS A 140 -15.36 -13.57 7.72
N GLU A 141 -16.66 -13.41 7.96
CA GLU A 141 -17.58 -14.52 8.21
C GLU A 141 -17.63 -15.50 7.04
N ARG A 142 -17.77 -14.99 5.81
CA ARG A 142 -17.84 -15.81 4.61
C ARG A 142 -16.59 -16.66 4.39
N HIS A 143 -15.43 -16.12 4.70
CA HIS A 143 -14.14 -16.77 4.47
C HIS A 143 -13.53 -17.36 5.75
N GLN A 144 -14.23 -17.27 6.88
CA GLN A 144 -13.78 -17.77 8.18
C GLN A 144 -12.43 -17.17 8.62
N VAL A 145 -12.30 -15.87 8.46
CA VAL A 145 -11.13 -15.07 8.82
C VAL A 145 -11.42 -14.32 10.11
N ASP A 146 -10.46 -14.31 11.02
CA ASP A 146 -10.55 -13.57 12.27
C ASP A 146 -9.99 -12.15 12.10
N LEU A 147 -10.76 -11.13 12.50
CA LEU A 147 -10.24 -9.79 12.68
C LEU A 147 -9.46 -9.74 14.00
N VAL A 148 -8.14 -9.57 13.95
CA VAL A 148 -7.27 -9.72 15.13
C VAL A 148 -6.64 -8.41 15.63
N GLY A 149 -6.83 -7.31 14.90
CA GLY A 149 -6.30 -6.02 15.35
C GLY A 149 -6.35 -4.96 14.26
N GLY A 150 -5.71 -3.84 14.55
CA GLY A 150 -5.65 -2.70 13.64
C GLY A 150 -5.22 -1.43 14.32
N ASP A 151 -5.32 -0.35 13.59
CA ASP A 151 -5.06 1.01 14.07
C ASP A 151 -6.02 2.00 13.43
N THR A 152 -6.29 3.11 14.11
CA THR A 152 -7.12 4.19 13.57
C THR A 152 -6.47 5.54 13.85
N CYS A 153 -6.23 6.29 12.79
CA CYS A 153 -5.68 7.64 12.89
C CYS A 153 -6.51 8.66 12.11
N SER A 154 -6.17 9.93 12.27
CA SER A 154 -6.81 11.01 11.53
C SER A 154 -6.17 11.22 10.17
N SER A 155 -6.98 11.58 9.16
CA SER A 155 -6.53 12.00 7.83
C SER A 155 -6.99 13.43 7.54
N VAL A 156 -6.16 14.18 6.83
CA VAL A 156 -6.52 15.52 6.32
C VAL A 156 -7.00 15.50 4.86
N THR A 157 -6.82 14.39 4.16
CA THR A 157 -7.05 14.28 2.70
C THR A 157 -8.17 13.34 2.29
N GLY A 158 -8.68 12.49 3.17
CA GLY A 158 -9.73 11.54 2.83
C GLY A 158 -9.60 10.23 3.59
N LEU A 159 -10.30 9.20 3.12
CA LEU A 159 -10.28 7.86 3.68
C LEU A 159 -9.13 7.04 3.08
N ALA A 160 -8.34 6.42 3.94
CA ALA A 160 -7.40 5.38 3.56
C ALA A 160 -7.65 4.13 4.40
N LEU A 161 -7.62 2.97 3.76
CA LEU A 161 -7.74 1.66 4.38
C LEU A 161 -6.48 0.86 4.02
N SER A 162 -5.73 0.41 5.02
CA SER A 162 -4.61 -0.51 4.83
C SER A 162 -4.90 -1.78 5.60
N LEU A 163 -4.99 -2.88 4.88
CA LEU A 163 -5.31 -4.18 5.46
C LEU A 163 -4.13 -5.12 5.27
N THR A 164 -3.86 -5.91 6.29
CA THR A 164 -2.86 -6.98 6.22
C THR A 164 -3.55 -8.30 6.49
N CYS A 165 -3.44 -9.22 5.55
CA CYS A 165 -3.96 -10.59 5.71
C CYS A 165 -2.81 -11.56 6.00
N ILE A 166 -3.04 -12.42 6.98
CA ILE A 166 -2.18 -13.54 7.31
C ILE A 166 -2.92 -14.81 6.91
N GLY A 167 -2.27 -15.62 6.11
CA GLY A 167 -2.78 -16.91 5.65
C GLY A 167 -1.81 -18.05 5.93
N GLU A 168 -2.22 -19.24 5.61
CA GLU A 168 -1.40 -20.44 5.71
C GLU A 168 -1.49 -21.30 4.46
N ALA A 169 -0.39 -21.94 4.08
CA ALA A 169 -0.33 -22.97 3.08
C ALA A 169 0.31 -24.23 3.67
N SER A 170 -0.01 -25.38 3.08
CA SER A 170 0.72 -26.63 3.39
C SER A 170 2.15 -26.52 2.89
N ALA A 171 3.08 -27.02 3.67
CA ALA A 171 4.49 -27.10 3.31
C ALA A 171 4.72 -28.06 2.13
#